data_bb8ab9a03701e75b0e06e4046822217f
#
_entry.id   bb8ab9a03701e75b0e06e4046822217f
#
_cell.length_a   1.000
_cell.length_b   1.000
_cell.length_c   1.000
_cell.angle_alpha   90.00
_cell.angle_beta   90.00
_cell.angle_gamma   90.00
#
_symmetry.space_group_name_H-M   'P 1'
#
loop_
_entity.id
_entity.type
_entity.pdbx_description
1 polymer ?
#
loop_
_entity_poly.entity_id
_entity_poly.type
_entity_poly.pdbx_seq_one_letter_code
_entity_poly.pdbx_strand_id
1 'polypeptide(L)'
;MYKRVGGIGFMEYLELANSWIMWVAVLPAVLLTVFQAVIFTKKSISMGKKLGITSQQFKRATAASAVASLGPAVVSAIGCVALIVAMGGPVAWMRLSFVGNVSYELVSAQVAATSAGATLGGEGMNMNIFCSCLWVMSIGCLGWILVGALFTDKMDKLNSFVAKGNAVKLGIITTGSIIGVYSYLATNQCISASSSSGAVLALFSAGGVQAFFTLYNKKHPNKWMPQWGMTISMVAGVVCTAAYLYL
;
A
#
# COMPACT_ATOMS: atom_id res chain seq x y z
N MET A 1 -38.92 10.63 5.13
CA MET A 1 -38.28 11.88 5.58
C MET A 1 -36.82 11.70 6.02
N TYR A 2 -36.33 10.47 6.18
CA TYR A 2 -34.95 10.15 6.65
C TYR A 2 -33.90 10.13 5.54
N LYS A 3 -34.28 10.05 4.26
CA LYS A 3 -33.36 9.94 3.09
C LYS A 3 -32.62 11.24 2.70
N ARG A 4 -33.05 12.42 3.20
CA ARG A 4 -32.42 13.71 2.88
C ARG A 4 -31.28 14.15 3.84
N VAL A 5 -31.20 13.55 5.02
CA VAL A 5 -30.20 13.97 6.04
C VAL A 5 -28.82 13.36 5.74
N GLY A 6 -28.74 12.18 5.15
CA GLY A 6 -27.48 11.54 4.83
C GLY A 6 -26.68 12.21 3.70
N GLY A 7 -27.36 12.80 2.71
CA GLY A 7 -26.71 13.47 1.60
C GLY A 7 -26.05 14.81 1.93
N ILE A 8 -26.65 15.55 2.87
CA ILE A 8 -26.12 16.86 3.28
C ILE A 8 -24.86 16.68 4.14
N GLY A 9 -24.86 15.77 5.10
CA GLY A 9 -23.69 15.51 5.95
C GLY A 9 -22.50 14.91 5.18
N PHE A 10 -22.76 14.15 4.12
CA PHE A 10 -21.72 13.59 3.24
C PHE A 10 -21.02 14.69 2.43
N MET A 11 -21.76 15.63 1.85
CA MET A 11 -21.16 16.75 1.13
C MET A 11 -20.38 17.68 2.06
N GLU A 12 -20.90 17.95 3.24
CA GLU A 12 -20.30 18.86 4.22
C GLU A 12 -18.92 18.39 4.70
N TYR A 13 -18.72 17.10 5.02
CA TYR A 13 -17.39 16.64 5.45
C TYR A 13 -16.38 16.59 4.31
N LEU A 14 -16.81 16.26 3.07
CA LEU A 14 -15.91 16.26 1.91
C LEU A 14 -15.48 17.67 1.50
N GLU A 15 -16.35 18.66 1.62
CA GLU A 15 -15.98 20.07 1.39
C GLU A 15 -14.88 20.50 2.36
N LEU A 16 -15.02 20.19 3.65
CA LEU A 16 -13.96 20.46 4.62
C LEU A 16 -12.71 19.62 4.38
N ALA A 17 -12.84 18.33 4.08
CA ALA A 17 -11.72 17.43 3.81
C ALA A 17 -10.88 17.88 2.60
N ASN A 18 -11.49 18.57 1.62
CA ASN A 18 -10.81 19.10 0.46
C ASN A 18 -10.51 20.60 0.56
N SER A 19 -10.81 21.23 1.70
CA SER A 19 -10.58 22.66 1.90
C SER A 19 -9.09 23.03 1.83
N TRP A 20 -8.79 24.27 1.51
CA TRP A 20 -7.41 24.77 1.49
C TRP A 20 -6.72 24.66 2.85
N ILE A 21 -7.49 24.74 3.95
CA ILE A 21 -6.98 24.58 5.31
C ILE A 21 -6.42 23.19 5.51
N MET A 22 -7.11 22.16 5.02
CA MET A 22 -6.62 20.78 5.06
C MET A 22 -5.35 20.58 4.25
N TRP A 23 -5.24 21.22 3.07
CA TRP A 23 -4.02 21.20 2.28
C TRP A 23 -2.84 21.80 3.03
N VAL A 24 -3.03 22.95 3.69
CA VAL A 24 -1.99 23.57 4.53
C VAL A 24 -1.65 22.72 5.74
N ALA A 25 -2.64 22.11 6.39
CA ALA A 25 -2.42 21.27 7.56
C ALA A 25 -1.59 20.00 7.26
N VAL A 26 -1.76 19.39 6.08
CA VAL A 26 -1.03 18.16 5.69
C VAL A 26 0.34 18.45 5.06
N LEU A 27 0.56 19.66 4.56
CA LEU A 27 1.79 20.04 3.85
C LEU A 27 3.08 19.80 4.66
N PRO A 28 3.18 20.16 5.96
CA PRO A 28 4.37 19.91 6.75
C PRO A 28 4.75 18.41 6.79
N ALA A 29 3.75 17.54 6.87
CA ALA A 29 3.96 16.10 6.90
C ALA A 29 4.54 15.59 5.56
N VAL A 30 4.00 16.05 4.45
CA VAL A 30 4.51 15.69 3.11
C VAL A 30 5.91 16.26 2.88
N LEU A 31 6.17 17.50 3.30
CA LEU A 31 7.51 18.10 3.22
C LEU A 31 8.54 17.31 4.03
N LEU A 32 8.14 16.80 5.20
CA LEU A 32 9.01 15.97 6.03
C LEU A 32 9.41 14.67 5.32
N THR A 33 8.50 14.01 4.63
CA THR A 33 8.83 12.79 3.85
C THR A 33 9.75 13.08 2.67
N VAL A 34 9.55 14.19 1.96
CA VAL A 34 10.45 14.63 0.89
C VAL A 34 11.84 14.94 1.45
N PHE A 35 11.92 15.66 2.56
CA PHE A 35 13.18 15.96 3.24
C PHE A 35 13.93 14.68 3.66
N GLN A 36 13.21 13.74 4.24
CA GLN A 36 13.74 12.43 4.60
C GLN A 36 14.29 11.68 3.38
N ALA A 37 13.55 11.63 2.28
CA ALA A 37 13.99 10.99 1.04
C ALA A 37 15.28 11.61 0.50
N VAL A 38 15.42 12.94 0.53
CA VAL A 38 16.63 13.64 0.11
C VAL A 38 17.82 13.29 1.00
N ILE A 39 17.63 13.27 2.33
CA ILE A 39 18.70 12.92 3.28
C ILE A 39 19.17 11.50 3.06
N PHE A 40 18.25 10.53 2.97
CA PHE A 40 18.62 9.13 2.78
C PHE A 40 19.31 8.91 1.43
N THR A 41 18.85 9.55 0.37
CA THR A 41 19.51 9.49 -0.94
C THR A 41 20.94 10.00 -0.87
N LYS A 42 21.17 11.18 -0.27
CA LYS A 42 22.51 11.75 -0.10
C LYS A 42 23.42 10.84 0.73
N LYS A 43 22.93 10.32 1.86
CA LYS A 43 23.68 9.39 2.72
C LYS A 43 24.02 8.08 1.98
N SER A 44 23.08 7.51 1.24
CA SER A 44 23.29 6.27 0.46
C SER A 44 24.35 6.47 -0.62
N ILE A 45 24.31 7.57 -1.35
CA ILE A 45 25.32 7.89 -2.37
C ILE A 45 26.70 8.09 -1.70
N SER A 46 26.76 8.82 -0.61
CA SER A 46 28.02 9.05 0.13
C SER A 46 28.61 7.74 0.63
N MET A 47 27.80 6.87 1.24
CA MET A 47 28.25 5.58 1.72
C MET A 47 28.69 4.66 0.58
N GLY A 48 27.95 4.62 -0.51
CA GLY A 48 28.30 3.82 -1.67
C GLY A 48 29.65 4.24 -2.29
N LYS A 49 29.94 5.54 -2.33
CA LYS A 49 31.27 6.04 -2.76
C LYS A 49 32.38 5.55 -1.85
N LYS A 50 32.17 5.53 -0.53
CA LYS A 50 33.15 5.00 0.44
C LYS A 50 33.38 3.50 0.27
N LEU A 51 32.37 2.76 -0.18
CA LEU A 51 32.46 1.33 -0.46
C LEU A 51 33.00 1.02 -1.89
N GLY A 52 33.45 2.03 -2.64
CA GLY A 52 34.04 1.85 -3.96
C GLY A 52 33.03 1.62 -5.09
N ILE A 53 31.74 1.91 -4.87
CA ILE A 53 30.72 1.78 -5.92
C ILE A 53 30.94 2.86 -6.98
N THR A 54 31.06 2.44 -8.24
CA THR A 54 31.29 3.34 -9.37
C THR A 54 30.03 4.10 -9.76
N SER A 55 30.18 5.27 -10.38
CA SER A 55 29.06 6.06 -10.89
C SER A 55 28.21 5.29 -11.90
N GLN A 56 28.79 4.38 -12.65
CA GLN A 56 28.06 3.53 -13.61
C GLN A 56 27.18 2.51 -12.90
N GLN A 57 27.66 1.92 -11.79
CA GLN A 57 26.87 1.02 -10.93
C GLN A 57 25.71 1.77 -10.28
N PHE A 58 25.93 3.00 -9.79
CA PHE A 58 24.85 3.85 -9.28
C PHE A 58 23.77 4.11 -10.33
N LYS A 59 24.15 4.51 -11.55
CA LYS A 59 23.17 4.74 -12.63
C LYS A 59 22.36 3.48 -12.95
N ARG A 60 23.03 2.32 -13.04
CA ARG A 60 22.35 1.04 -13.29
C ARG A 60 21.39 0.66 -12.15
N ALA A 61 21.82 0.81 -10.89
CA ALA A 61 20.99 0.52 -9.73
C ALA A 61 19.77 1.44 -9.66
N THR A 62 19.97 2.74 -9.89
CA THR A 62 18.87 3.72 -9.91
C THR A 62 17.85 3.43 -11.02
N ALA A 63 18.33 3.13 -12.22
CA ALA A 63 17.46 2.79 -13.34
C ALA A 63 16.66 1.50 -13.07
N ALA A 64 17.32 0.46 -12.54
CA ALA A 64 16.66 -0.79 -12.18
C ALA A 64 15.62 -0.59 -11.07
N SER A 65 15.93 0.21 -10.04
CA SER A 65 15.01 0.54 -8.96
C SER A 65 13.81 1.35 -9.45
N ALA A 66 14.05 2.33 -10.34
CA ALA A 66 12.97 3.15 -10.91
C ALA A 66 11.97 2.27 -11.69
N VAL A 67 12.48 1.38 -12.55
CA VAL A 67 11.63 0.44 -13.31
C VAL A 67 10.87 -0.51 -12.37
N ALA A 68 11.54 -1.07 -11.36
CA ALA A 68 10.90 -1.97 -10.39
C ALA A 68 9.84 -1.27 -9.55
N SER A 69 9.95 0.04 -9.32
CA SER A 69 8.99 0.82 -8.53
C SER A 69 7.74 1.22 -9.33
N LEU A 70 7.76 1.19 -10.65
CA LEU A 70 6.62 1.62 -11.48
C LEU A 70 5.36 0.81 -11.21
N GLY A 71 5.48 -0.53 -11.08
CA GLY A 71 4.35 -1.40 -10.82
C GLY A 71 3.62 -1.07 -9.53
N PRO A 72 4.28 -1.14 -8.38
CA PRO A 72 3.71 -0.74 -7.10
C PRO A 72 3.17 0.69 -7.10
N ALA A 73 3.84 1.63 -7.79
CA ALA A 73 3.39 3.02 -7.88
C ALA A 73 2.05 3.16 -8.61
N VAL A 74 1.86 2.45 -9.74
CA VAL A 74 0.59 2.45 -10.49
C VAL A 74 -0.55 1.90 -9.63
N VAL A 75 -0.33 0.78 -8.94
CA VAL A 75 -1.34 0.19 -8.04
C VAL A 75 -1.67 1.12 -6.88
N SER A 76 -0.64 1.74 -6.29
CA SER A 76 -0.84 2.73 -5.22
C SER A 76 -1.61 3.96 -5.71
N ALA A 77 -1.37 4.41 -6.95
CA ALA A 77 -2.10 5.52 -7.55
C ALA A 77 -3.60 5.18 -7.76
N ILE A 78 -3.92 3.97 -8.22
CA ILE A 78 -5.31 3.51 -8.35
C ILE A 78 -6.01 3.47 -6.99
N GLY A 79 -5.36 2.89 -5.99
CA GLY A 79 -5.90 2.87 -4.63
C GLY A 79 -5.99 4.27 -3.99
N CYS A 80 -5.08 5.19 -4.36
CA CYS A 80 -5.14 6.59 -3.96
C CYS A 80 -6.45 7.24 -4.43
N VAL A 81 -6.89 6.96 -5.65
CA VAL A 81 -8.17 7.50 -6.17
C VAL A 81 -9.34 7.05 -5.28
N ALA A 82 -9.38 5.77 -4.89
CA ALA A 82 -10.42 5.28 -3.97
C ALA A 82 -10.39 5.99 -2.61
N LEU A 83 -9.19 6.24 -2.08
CA LEU A 83 -9.03 6.96 -0.82
C LEU A 83 -9.39 8.45 -0.95
N ILE A 84 -9.09 9.09 -2.08
CA ILE A 84 -9.47 10.49 -2.39
C ILE A 84 -10.99 10.63 -2.38
N VAL A 85 -11.69 9.72 -3.04
CA VAL A 85 -13.17 9.74 -3.10
C VAL A 85 -13.78 9.58 -1.71
N ALA A 86 -13.18 8.75 -0.85
CA ALA A 86 -13.71 8.44 0.47
C ALA A 86 -13.31 9.43 1.56
N MET A 87 -12.08 9.96 1.52
CA MET A 87 -11.47 10.72 2.63
C MET A 87 -10.95 12.11 2.21
N GLY A 88 -11.09 12.47 0.93
CA GLY A 88 -10.57 13.72 0.39
C GLY A 88 -9.10 13.66 -0.03
N GLY A 89 -8.73 14.57 -0.93
CA GLY A 89 -7.40 14.65 -1.55
C GLY A 89 -6.24 14.87 -0.57
N PRO A 90 -6.32 15.89 0.32
CA PRO A 90 -5.25 16.19 1.27
C PRO A 90 -4.89 15.00 2.17
N VAL A 91 -5.91 14.36 2.73
CA VAL A 91 -5.74 13.19 3.62
C VAL A 91 -5.14 12.01 2.86
N ALA A 92 -5.67 11.69 1.69
CA ALA A 92 -5.15 10.60 0.88
C ALA A 92 -3.68 10.80 0.51
N TRP A 93 -3.32 12.02 0.09
CA TRP A 93 -1.95 12.36 -0.26
C TRP A 93 -0.99 12.25 0.93
N MET A 94 -1.35 12.83 2.07
CA MET A 94 -0.55 12.73 3.29
C MET A 94 -0.36 11.28 3.74
N ARG A 95 -1.44 10.52 3.84
CA ARG A 95 -1.41 9.14 4.33
C ARG A 95 -0.55 8.25 3.45
N LEU A 96 -0.70 8.35 2.13
CA LEU A 96 0.11 7.56 1.20
C LEU A 96 1.58 8.01 1.16
N SER A 97 1.85 9.28 1.42
CA SER A 97 3.23 9.77 1.53
C SER A 97 3.93 9.25 2.79
N PHE A 98 3.20 9.10 3.90
CA PHE A 98 3.76 8.69 5.19
C PHE A 98 3.84 7.18 5.36
N VAL A 99 2.74 6.47 5.15
CA VAL A 99 2.62 5.02 5.39
C VAL A 99 2.85 4.25 4.09
N GLY A 100 2.39 4.79 2.95
CA GLY A 100 2.61 4.24 1.61
C GLY A 100 1.88 2.93 1.34
N ASN A 101 0.96 2.51 2.20
CA ASN A 101 0.21 1.26 2.05
C ASN A 101 -1.29 1.54 1.91
N VAL A 102 -1.73 1.61 0.66
CA VAL A 102 -3.14 1.87 0.32
C VAL A 102 -4.09 0.86 0.95
N SER A 103 -3.74 -0.42 0.94
CA SER A 103 -4.60 -1.47 1.49
C SER A 103 -4.82 -1.29 2.98
N TYR A 104 -3.76 -0.95 3.73
CA TYR A 104 -3.88 -0.64 5.16
C TYR A 104 -4.79 0.57 5.41
N GLU A 105 -4.60 1.65 4.64
CA GLU A 105 -5.37 2.88 4.80
C GLU A 105 -6.85 2.66 4.52
N LEU A 106 -7.19 1.98 3.42
CA LEU A 106 -8.57 1.67 3.07
C LEU A 106 -9.23 0.74 4.09
N VAL A 107 -8.55 -0.33 4.51
CA VAL A 107 -9.07 -1.27 5.51
C VAL A 107 -9.29 -0.57 6.85
N SER A 108 -8.34 0.23 7.31
CA SER A 108 -8.45 0.95 8.59
C SER A 108 -9.61 1.95 8.58
N ALA A 109 -9.74 2.72 7.49
CA ALA A 109 -10.85 3.65 7.32
C ALA A 109 -12.20 2.92 7.21
N GLN A 110 -12.25 1.80 6.47
CA GLN A 110 -13.46 0.97 6.34
C GLN A 110 -13.91 0.40 7.68
N VAL A 111 -12.98 -0.17 8.47
CA VAL A 111 -13.29 -0.71 9.80
C VAL A 111 -13.83 0.39 10.71
N ALA A 112 -13.25 1.58 10.71
CA ALA A 112 -13.71 2.69 11.51
C ALA A 112 -15.12 3.15 11.09
N ALA A 113 -15.37 3.29 9.80
CA ALA A 113 -16.67 3.69 9.26
C ALA A 113 -17.77 2.66 9.59
N THR A 114 -17.50 1.37 9.33
CA THR A 114 -18.47 0.29 9.58
C THR A 114 -18.77 0.11 11.06
N SER A 115 -17.77 0.25 11.94
CA SER A 115 -17.97 0.21 13.39
C SER A 115 -18.86 1.35 13.91
N ALA A 116 -18.91 2.46 13.17
CA ALA A 116 -19.80 3.59 13.45
C ALA A 116 -21.15 3.52 12.70
N GLY A 117 -21.44 2.42 12.01
CA GLY A 117 -22.68 2.20 11.28
C GLY A 117 -22.77 2.94 9.95
N ALA A 118 -21.62 3.33 9.35
CA ALA A 118 -21.54 4.01 8.06
C ALA A 118 -20.79 3.20 7.02
N THR A 119 -20.99 3.52 5.74
CA THR A 119 -20.17 2.99 4.64
C THR A 119 -19.10 4.02 4.29
N LEU A 120 -17.84 3.57 4.15
CA LEU A 120 -16.74 4.46 3.83
C LEU A 120 -16.98 5.16 2.48
N GLY A 121 -16.98 6.50 2.51
CA GLY A 121 -17.28 7.30 1.31
C GLY A 121 -18.72 7.20 0.81
N GLY A 122 -19.67 6.78 1.65
CA GLY A 122 -21.06 6.56 1.27
C GLY A 122 -22.06 6.97 2.36
N GLU A 123 -23.15 6.21 2.44
CA GLU A 123 -24.24 6.51 3.37
C GLU A 123 -23.78 6.49 4.84
N GLY A 124 -24.31 7.43 5.62
CA GLY A 124 -24.05 7.56 7.05
C GLY A 124 -22.77 8.31 7.41
N MET A 125 -21.86 8.55 6.45
CA MET A 125 -20.63 9.33 6.71
C MET A 125 -20.97 10.75 7.14
N ASN A 126 -20.30 11.18 8.20
CA ASN A 126 -20.38 12.55 8.74
C ASN A 126 -19.01 12.95 9.31
N MET A 127 -18.89 14.19 9.76
CA MET A 127 -17.64 14.74 10.28
C MET A 127 -17.04 13.94 11.44
N ASN A 128 -17.87 13.45 12.36
CA ASN A 128 -17.39 12.69 13.53
C ASN A 128 -16.81 11.34 13.10
N ILE A 129 -17.47 10.66 12.15
CA ILE A 129 -16.99 9.39 11.61
C ILE A 129 -15.74 9.60 10.78
N PHE A 130 -15.66 10.67 9.98
CA PHE A 130 -14.46 11.07 9.27
C PHE A 130 -13.26 11.26 10.21
N CYS A 131 -13.45 12.01 11.30
CA CYS A 131 -12.40 12.18 12.32
C CYS A 131 -12.03 10.85 12.97
N SER A 132 -13.00 9.98 13.25
CA SER A 132 -12.75 8.64 13.80
C SER A 132 -11.92 7.79 12.84
N CYS A 133 -12.20 7.83 11.54
CA CYS A 133 -11.38 7.17 10.52
C CYS A 133 -9.92 7.66 10.55
N LEU A 134 -9.70 8.98 10.62
CA LEU A 134 -8.36 9.57 10.71
C LEU A 134 -7.60 9.08 11.96
N TRP A 135 -8.27 9.01 13.11
CA TRP A 135 -7.68 8.51 14.33
C TRP A 135 -7.34 7.04 14.25
N VAL A 136 -8.24 6.18 13.79
CA VAL A 136 -8.01 4.73 13.65
C VAL A 136 -6.87 4.46 12.67
N MET A 137 -6.85 5.12 11.52
CA MET A 137 -5.76 5.03 10.55
C MET A 137 -4.41 5.42 11.17
N SER A 138 -4.39 6.43 12.05
CA SER A 138 -3.15 6.94 12.66
C SER A 138 -2.69 6.07 13.83
N ILE A 139 -3.58 5.73 14.76
CA ILE A 139 -3.25 4.92 15.94
C ILE A 139 -2.88 3.50 15.53
N GLY A 140 -3.59 2.94 14.56
CA GLY A 140 -3.35 1.57 14.10
C GLY A 140 -1.94 1.34 13.55
N CYS A 141 -1.26 2.36 13.03
CA CYS A 141 0.12 2.22 12.56
C CYS A 141 1.17 2.43 13.66
N LEU A 142 0.82 2.96 14.82
CA LEU A 142 1.79 3.22 15.89
C LEU A 142 2.45 1.94 16.40
N GLY A 143 1.72 0.85 16.49
CA GLY A 143 2.22 -0.43 17.00
C GLY A 143 3.45 -0.92 16.23
N TRP A 144 3.36 -1.04 14.92
CA TRP A 144 4.47 -1.53 14.12
C TRP A 144 5.61 -0.50 13.99
N ILE A 145 5.30 0.81 14.00
CA ILE A 145 6.31 1.88 14.00
C ILE A 145 7.13 1.82 15.30
N LEU A 146 6.46 1.69 16.44
CA LEU A 146 7.14 1.58 17.74
C LEU A 146 7.99 0.31 17.85
N VAL A 147 7.44 -0.82 17.43
CA VAL A 147 8.20 -2.08 17.38
C VAL A 147 9.40 -1.95 16.45
N GLY A 148 9.23 -1.39 15.26
CA GLY A 148 10.34 -1.12 14.34
C GLY A 148 11.40 -0.22 14.98
N ALA A 149 11.00 0.91 15.56
CA ALA A 149 11.94 1.86 16.17
C ALA A 149 12.72 1.26 17.35
N LEU A 150 12.07 0.46 18.20
CA LEU A 150 12.68 -0.09 19.42
C LEU A 150 13.52 -1.35 19.17
N PHE A 151 13.18 -2.13 18.14
CA PHE A 151 13.78 -3.45 17.91
C PHE A 151 14.66 -3.54 16.68
N THR A 152 14.73 -2.51 15.81
CA THR A 152 15.54 -2.55 14.58
C THR A 152 17.01 -2.89 14.89
N ASP A 153 17.60 -2.29 15.89
CA ASP A 153 18.99 -2.58 16.29
C ASP A 153 19.21 -4.01 16.82
N LYS A 154 18.13 -4.67 17.21
CA LYS A 154 18.15 -6.04 17.76
C LYS A 154 17.71 -7.10 16.72
N MET A 155 17.30 -6.67 15.54
CA MET A 155 16.78 -7.57 14.51
C MET A 155 17.81 -8.62 14.07
N ASP A 156 19.09 -8.25 13.99
CA ASP A 156 20.16 -9.21 13.67
C ASP A 156 20.30 -10.29 14.74
N LYS A 157 20.16 -9.92 16.01
CA LYS A 157 20.18 -10.88 17.13
C LYS A 157 18.93 -11.77 17.10
N LEU A 158 17.77 -11.19 16.83
CA LEU A 158 16.52 -11.93 16.71
C LEU A 158 16.60 -12.91 15.52
N ASN A 159 17.07 -12.46 14.37
CA ASN A 159 17.26 -13.28 13.18
C ASN A 159 18.24 -14.42 13.45
N SER A 160 19.36 -14.16 14.13
CA SER A 160 20.33 -15.18 14.49
C SER A 160 19.77 -16.18 15.51
N PHE A 161 18.95 -15.74 16.45
CA PHE A 161 18.26 -16.61 17.42
C PHE A 161 17.23 -17.51 16.72
N VAL A 162 16.36 -16.96 15.89
CA VAL A 162 15.30 -17.69 15.17
C VAL A 162 15.89 -18.68 14.17
N ALA A 163 16.92 -18.29 13.44
CA ALA A 163 17.56 -19.11 12.42
C ALA A 163 18.73 -19.96 12.96
N LYS A 164 19.07 -19.82 14.25
CA LYS A 164 20.27 -20.44 14.85
C LYS A 164 21.56 -20.20 14.02
N GLY A 165 21.71 -18.99 13.49
CA GLY A 165 22.84 -18.60 12.66
C GLY A 165 22.84 -19.18 11.22
N ASN A 166 21.80 -19.88 10.81
CA ASN A 166 21.75 -20.49 9.48
C ASN A 166 20.91 -19.63 8.51
N ALA A 167 21.57 -19.02 7.52
CA ALA A 167 20.93 -18.15 6.54
C ALA A 167 19.84 -18.84 5.70
N VAL A 168 19.99 -20.15 5.41
CA VAL A 168 18.98 -20.93 4.67
C VAL A 168 17.71 -21.08 5.49
N LYS A 169 17.85 -21.38 6.79
CA LYS A 169 16.68 -21.47 7.71
C LYS A 169 15.97 -20.14 7.83
N LEU A 170 16.74 -19.02 7.94
CA LEU A 170 16.16 -17.68 7.95
C LEU A 170 15.35 -17.41 6.66
N GLY A 171 15.90 -17.73 5.50
CA GLY A 171 15.22 -17.61 4.22
C GLY A 171 13.92 -18.41 4.15
N ILE A 172 13.92 -19.65 4.64
CA ILE A 172 12.71 -20.51 4.67
C ILE A 172 11.65 -19.92 5.59
N ILE A 173 12.03 -19.49 6.80
CA ILE A 173 11.10 -18.91 7.77
C ILE A 173 10.51 -17.60 7.23
N THR A 174 11.34 -16.70 6.69
CA THR A 174 10.89 -15.43 6.09
C THR A 174 9.93 -15.67 4.93
N THR A 175 10.29 -16.56 4.01
CA THR A 175 9.44 -16.89 2.85
C THR A 175 8.12 -17.52 3.32
N GLY A 176 8.16 -18.45 4.26
CA GLY A 176 6.96 -19.06 4.84
C GLY A 176 6.04 -18.05 5.51
N SER A 177 6.61 -17.11 6.26
CA SER A 177 5.86 -16.01 6.90
C SER A 177 5.18 -15.11 5.86
N ILE A 178 5.90 -14.72 4.80
CA ILE A 178 5.35 -13.93 3.71
C ILE A 178 4.20 -14.66 3.01
N ILE A 179 4.39 -15.93 2.66
CA ILE A 179 3.34 -16.75 2.05
C ILE A 179 2.12 -16.84 2.99
N GLY A 180 2.33 -17.06 4.30
CA GLY A 180 1.26 -17.10 5.29
C GLY A 180 0.42 -15.82 5.33
N VAL A 181 1.07 -14.65 5.37
CA VAL A 181 0.38 -13.35 5.36
C VAL A 181 -0.41 -13.14 4.08
N TYR A 182 0.19 -13.37 2.91
CA TYR A 182 -0.53 -13.19 1.65
C TYR A 182 -1.66 -14.21 1.45
N SER A 183 -1.48 -15.45 1.92
CA SER A 183 -2.55 -16.45 1.91
C SER A 183 -3.71 -16.04 2.80
N TYR A 184 -3.43 -15.51 3.99
CA TYR A 184 -4.46 -14.96 4.87
C TYR A 184 -5.25 -13.82 4.21
N LEU A 185 -4.54 -12.86 3.62
CA LEU A 185 -5.17 -11.74 2.92
C LEU A 185 -6.03 -12.21 1.74
N ALA A 186 -5.52 -13.15 0.93
CA ALA A 186 -6.25 -13.73 -0.19
C ALA A 186 -7.51 -14.47 0.28
N THR A 187 -7.38 -15.30 1.33
CA THR A 187 -8.52 -16.05 1.91
C THR A 187 -9.57 -15.09 2.47
N ASN A 188 -9.13 -14.04 3.17
CA ASN A 188 -10.04 -13.05 3.73
C ASN A 188 -10.83 -12.32 2.62
N GLN A 189 -10.18 -12.00 1.48
CA GLN A 189 -10.87 -11.45 0.32
C GLN A 189 -11.88 -12.44 -0.28
N CYS A 190 -11.54 -13.72 -0.35
CA CYS A 190 -12.47 -14.77 -0.84
C CYS A 190 -13.67 -14.95 0.09
N ILE A 191 -13.49 -14.91 1.42
CA ILE A 191 -14.58 -15.02 2.39
C ILE A 191 -15.47 -13.79 2.35
N SER A 192 -14.89 -12.60 2.29
CA SER A 192 -15.62 -11.33 2.19
C SER A 192 -16.33 -11.17 0.82
N ALA A 193 -15.98 -11.96 -0.17
CA ALA A 193 -16.53 -11.94 -1.51
C ALA A 193 -17.98 -12.44 -1.62
N SER A 194 -18.58 -12.93 -0.55
CA SER A 194 -20.04 -13.14 -0.52
C SER A 194 -20.83 -11.85 -0.82
N SER A 195 -20.16 -10.69 -0.72
CA SER A 195 -20.70 -9.37 -1.10
C SER A 195 -20.01 -8.72 -2.31
N SER A 196 -18.92 -9.28 -2.86
CA SER A 196 -18.20 -8.68 -4.00
C SER A 196 -17.40 -9.73 -4.80
N SER A 197 -18.04 -10.32 -5.79
CA SER A 197 -17.40 -11.25 -6.75
C SER A 197 -16.21 -10.64 -7.52
N GLY A 198 -16.17 -9.30 -7.65
CA GLY A 198 -15.08 -8.58 -8.31
C GLY A 198 -13.71 -8.77 -7.65
N ALA A 199 -13.64 -8.85 -6.31
CA ALA A 199 -12.38 -9.04 -5.59
C ALA A 199 -11.75 -10.43 -5.86
N VAL A 200 -12.58 -11.46 -5.95
CA VAL A 200 -12.15 -12.82 -6.29
C VAL A 200 -11.66 -12.88 -7.72
N LEU A 201 -12.38 -12.24 -8.64
CA LEU A 201 -11.98 -12.17 -10.04
C LEU A 201 -10.63 -11.45 -10.21
N ALA A 202 -10.42 -10.34 -9.49
CA ALA A 202 -9.14 -9.63 -9.47
C ALA A 202 -7.99 -10.53 -8.99
N LEU A 203 -8.21 -11.27 -7.90
CA LEU A 203 -7.21 -12.15 -7.32
C LEU A 203 -6.79 -13.25 -8.30
N PHE A 204 -7.76 -13.97 -8.88
CA PHE A 204 -7.47 -15.08 -9.78
C PHE A 204 -6.93 -14.64 -11.13
N SER A 205 -7.42 -13.52 -11.70
CA SER A 205 -6.90 -13.00 -12.95
C SER A 205 -5.48 -12.46 -12.82
N ALA A 206 -5.19 -11.67 -11.80
CA ALA A 206 -3.83 -11.19 -11.52
C ALA A 206 -2.88 -12.36 -11.18
N GLY A 207 -3.33 -13.30 -10.35
CA GLY A 207 -2.56 -14.49 -9.98
C GLY A 207 -2.26 -15.38 -11.20
N GLY A 208 -3.23 -15.61 -12.07
CA GLY A 208 -3.06 -16.38 -13.31
C GLY A 208 -2.05 -15.75 -14.26
N VAL A 209 -2.15 -14.43 -14.50
CA VAL A 209 -1.20 -13.70 -15.33
C VAL A 209 0.22 -13.76 -14.72
N GLN A 210 0.34 -13.56 -13.43
CA GLN A 210 1.64 -13.64 -12.74
C GLN A 210 2.25 -15.05 -12.80
N ALA A 211 1.43 -16.09 -12.61
CA ALA A 211 1.86 -17.48 -12.75
C ALA A 211 2.33 -17.77 -14.17
N PHE A 212 1.59 -17.31 -15.17
CA PHE A 212 2.00 -17.44 -16.58
C PHE A 212 3.36 -16.79 -16.83
N PHE A 213 3.58 -15.53 -16.41
CA PHE A 213 4.86 -14.87 -16.57
C PHE A 213 6.00 -15.60 -15.86
N THR A 214 5.76 -16.10 -14.66
CA THR A 214 6.76 -16.83 -13.87
C THR A 214 7.15 -18.14 -14.54
N LEU A 215 6.17 -18.93 -14.99
CA LEU A 215 6.40 -20.21 -15.65
C LEU A 215 7.07 -20.03 -17.02
N TYR A 216 6.64 -19.04 -17.79
CA TYR A 216 7.21 -18.73 -19.10
C TYR A 216 8.66 -18.26 -18.96
N ASN A 217 8.96 -17.36 -18.01
CA ASN A 217 10.30 -16.86 -17.78
C ASN A 217 11.27 -17.96 -17.28
N LYS A 218 10.74 -19.01 -16.65
CA LYS A 218 11.54 -20.18 -16.27
C LYS A 218 12.05 -20.96 -17.49
N LYS A 219 11.26 -21.02 -18.57
CA LYS A 219 11.62 -21.69 -19.83
C LYS A 219 12.41 -20.77 -20.78
N HIS A 220 12.10 -19.49 -20.79
CA HIS A 220 12.69 -18.47 -21.66
C HIS A 220 13.15 -17.28 -20.82
N PRO A 221 14.34 -17.35 -20.20
CA PRO A 221 14.84 -16.32 -19.31
C PRO A 221 14.95 -14.96 -20.03
N ASN A 222 14.14 -14.00 -19.62
CA ASN A 222 14.14 -12.65 -20.15
C ASN A 222 14.21 -11.63 -19.01
N LYS A 223 15.05 -10.61 -19.13
CA LYS A 223 15.22 -9.56 -18.12
C LYS A 223 14.00 -8.65 -17.98
N TRP A 224 13.20 -8.54 -19.02
CA TRP A 224 12.00 -7.70 -19.03
C TRP A 224 10.85 -8.29 -18.19
N MET A 225 10.63 -9.60 -18.28
CA MET A 225 9.52 -10.26 -17.57
C MET A 225 9.54 -10.12 -16.05
N PRO A 226 10.67 -10.31 -15.33
CA PRO A 226 10.72 -10.11 -13.89
C PRO A 226 10.47 -8.65 -13.48
N GLN A 227 10.81 -7.70 -14.35
CA GLN A 227 10.65 -6.27 -14.05
C GLN A 227 9.20 -5.79 -14.22
N TRP A 228 8.51 -6.27 -15.25
CA TRP A 228 7.17 -5.79 -15.63
C TRP A 228 6.04 -6.75 -15.29
N GLY A 229 6.36 -8.02 -15.05
CA GLY A 229 5.36 -9.07 -14.82
C GLY A 229 4.41 -8.74 -13.69
N MET A 230 4.90 -8.23 -12.57
CA MET A 230 4.07 -7.82 -11.44
C MET A 230 3.14 -6.65 -11.79
N THR A 231 3.63 -5.64 -12.49
CA THR A 231 2.83 -4.51 -12.95
C THR A 231 1.71 -4.94 -13.87
N ILE A 232 2.05 -5.74 -14.88
CA ILE A 232 1.07 -6.22 -15.87
C ILE A 232 0.01 -7.10 -15.22
N SER A 233 0.40 -8.00 -14.31
CA SER A 233 -0.56 -8.86 -13.61
C SER A 233 -1.52 -8.07 -12.72
N MET A 234 -1.03 -7.04 -12.04
CA MET A 234 -1.89 -6.17 -11.23
C MET A 234 -2.85 -5.35 -12.08
N VAL A 235 -2.38 -4.76 -13.18
CA VAL A 235 -3.23 -4.02 -14.12
C VAL A 235 -4.26 -4.95 -14.76
N ALA A 236 -3.88 -6.17 -15.14
CA ALA A 236 -4.80 -7.16 -15.68
C ALA A 236 -5.91 -7.50 -14.67
N GLY A 237 -5.58 -7.66 -13.39
CA GLY A 237 -6.58 -7.87 -12.33
C GLY A 237 -7.60 -6.74 -12.25
N VAL A 238 -7.13 -5.50 -12.27
CA VAL A 238 -8.00 -4.30 -12.23
C VAL A 238 -8.88 -4.22 -13.47
N VAL A 239 -8.32 -4.42 -14.67
CA VAL A 239 -9.06 -4.37 -15.94
C VAL A 239 -10.12 -5.47 -16.02
N CYS A 240 -9.78 -6.71 -15.63
CA CYS A 240 -10.75 -7.80 -15.61
C CYS A 240 -11.90 -7.53 -14.63
N THR A 241 -11.61 -6.96 -13.47
CA THR A 241 -12.65 -6.59 -12.51
C THR A 241 -13.52 -5.45 -13.00
N ALA A 242 -12.90 -4.42 -13.58
CA ALA A 242 -13.64 -3.31 -14.17
C ALA A 242 -14.56 -3.80 -15.31
N ALA A 243 -14.06 -4.62 -16.22
CA ALA A 243 -14.86 -5.20 -17.29
C ALA A 243 -16.06 -6.00 -16.75
N TYR A 244 -15.86 -6.79 -15.68
CA TYR A 244 -16.94 -7.55 -15.05
C TYR A 244 -18.02 -6.67 -14.38
N LEU A 245 -17.63 -5.52 -13.85
CA LEU A 245 -18.57 -4.61 -13.18
C LEU A 245 -19.37 -3.73 -14.15
N TYR A 246 -18.85 -3.53 -15.38
CA TYR A 246 -19.50 -2.69 -16.41
C TYR A 246 -20.22 -3.49 -17.49
N LEU A 247 -20.07 -4.82 -17.51
CA LEU A 247 -20.84 -5.75 -18.35
C LEU A 247 -22.04 -6.33 -17.60
#